data_3a16520eb5b7c6f0e83905660ab38c53
#
_entry.id   3a16520eb5b7c6f0e83905660ab38c53
#
_cell.length_a   1.000
_cell.length_b   1.000
_cell.length_c   1.000
_cell.angle_alpha   90.00
_cell.angle_beta   90.00
_cell.angle_gamma   90.00
#
_symmetry.space_group_name_H-M   'P 1'
#
loop_
_entity.id
_entity.type
_entity.pdbx_description
1 polymer ?
#
loop_
_entity_poly.entity_id
_entity_poly.type
_entity_poly.pdbx_seq_one_letter_code
_entity_poly.pdbx_strand_id
1 'polypeptide(L)'
;MTQLGLSISDAASQFSLMTVGDGIVSQVPALLISTATGIVVTRAASDGNLGQDVMAQMLSYPKMLYVAGGTIFLLGLFTPINDFLTMTVAAALFIGGFRLQQVPKKTEQESAEKAEELQPEELKSPESVMSLLDIDPIEFEFGYGLIPLVDANQGGDLLDRIVMIRRQLAIELGIVIPVVRIRDNIQLEPNEYRLKINGNELAKGELLLDHYLAMAPGEDDGSVEGIETVEPAFGMPAKWVTEEQKEQAEMMGYTVVDPPTVVSTHITETIRQNAYMLLGRQETKALIDHLKESYPVLVEEVTPNPLSVGEIQKVLANLLKENVSIRKLPIIFETLADYGKLTTDTDLLTEYARQSLARQITAQYAQDGQLKVITVSGKVEKLIADGIQRTEHGNYLSLDPSVSQKIVESVAQQVERVSLTGSSAVILCSPAIRMYLRQMIERFFPQVPVLSYNELEANVEVQSTGLVNIE
;
A
#
# COMPACT_ATOMS: atom_id res chain seq x y z
N MET A 1 54.74 -52.07 -2.87
CA MET A 1 54.63 -53.54 -3.23
C MET A 1 55.64 -54.41 -2.53
N THR A 2 56.93 -54.10 -2.53
CA THR A 2 57.98 -54.98 -1.96
C THR A 2 58.13 -54.91 -0.46
N GLN A 3 57.56 -53.99 0.26
CA GLN A 3 57.67 -53.88 1.73
C GLN A 3 56.50 -54.48 2.54
N LEU A 4 55.36 -54.75 1.92
CA LEU A 4 54.17 -55.26 2.63
C LEU A 4 53.74 -56.68 2.24
N GLY A 5 54.44 -57.31 1.28
CA GLY A 5 54.18 -58.73 0.89
C GLY A 5 52.80 -58.98 0.27
N LEU A 6 52.10 -57.93 -0.16
CA LEU A 6 50.75 -58.01 -0.73
C LEU A 6 50.80 -58.40 -2.21
N SER A 7 49.86 -59.24 -2.66
CA SER A 7 49.64 -59.47 -4.09
C SER A 7 49.24 -58.21 -4.79
N ILE A 8 49.48 -58.09 -6.11
CA ILE A 8 49.09 -56.85 -6.93
C ILE A 8 47.62 -56.64 -6.81
N SER A 9 46.79 -57.66 -6.80
CA SER A 9 45.31 -57.53 -6.68
C SER A 9 44.89 -57.00 -5.32
N ASP A 10 45.52 -57.53 -4.21
CA ASP A 10 45.16 -57.04 -2.88
C ASP A 10 45.66 -55.67 -2.58
N ALA A 11 46.85 -55.34 -3.08
CA ALA A 11 47.36 -53.95 -3.01
C ALA A 11 46.50 -52.96 -3.78
N ALA A 12 46.10 -53.29 -5.00
CA ALA A 12 45.20 -52.39 -5.82
C ALA A 12 43.86 -52.22 -5.14
N SER A 13 43.24 -53.27 -4.61
CA SER A 13 41.96 -53.19 -3.89
C SER A 13 42.07 -52.33 -2.63
N GLN A 14 43.10 -52.58 -1.80
CA GLN A 14 43.24 -51.88 -0.52
C GLN A 14 43.58 -50.40 -0.68
N PHE A 15 44.51 -50.07 -1.62
CA PHE A 15 44.85 -48.66 -1.87
C PHE A 15 43.73 -47.88 -2.59
N SER A 16 43.00 -48.52 -3.51
CA SER A 16 41.82 -47.90 -4.14
C SER A 16 40.74 -47.60 -3.11
N LEU A 17 40.47 -48.54 -2.20
CA LEU A 17 39.47 -48.37 -1.14
C LEU A 17 39.87 -47.26 -0.15
N MET A 18 41.17 -47.16 0.22
CA MET A 18 41.70 -46.09 1.06
C MET A 18 41.61 -44.70 0.33
N THR A 19 41.97 -44.63 -0.95
CA THR A 19 41.92 -43.38 -1.73
C THR A 19 40.50 -42.87 -1.92
N VAL A 20 39.56 -43.78 -2.20
CA VAL A 20 38.15 -43.42 -2.30
C VAL A 20 37.59 -42.99 -0.93
N GLY A 21 37.97 -43.69 0.13
CA GLY A 21 37.57 -43.34 1.50
C GLY A 21 38.09 -41.98 1.94
N ASP A 22 39.34 -41.66 1.67
CA ASP A 22 39.97 -40.37 1.97
C ASP A 22 39.33 -39.24 1.12
N GLY A 23 39.03 -39.50 -0.16
CA GLY A 23 38.31 -38.57 -1.04
C GLY A 23 36.90 -38.25 -0.52
N ILE A 24 36.15 -39.23 -0.05
CA ILE A 24 34.82 -39.02 0.51
C ILE A 24 34.89 -38.25 1.84
N VAL A 25 35.81 -38.67 2.75
CA VAL A 25 35.96 -38.00 4.05
C VAL A 25 36.37 -36.54 3.90
N SER A 26 37.22 -36.23 2.94
CA SER A 26 37.65 -34.84 2.69
C SER A 26 36.54 -33.96 2.05
N GLN A 27 35.57 -34.56 1.35
CA GLN A 27 34.44 -33.83 0.73
C GLN A 27 33.28 -33.55 1.69
N VAL A 28 33.10 -34.38 2.74
CA VAL A 28 32.02 -34.22 3.72
C VAL A 28 31.99 -32.81 4.38
N PRO A 29 33.14 -32.26 4.86
CA PRO A 29 33.16 -30.92 5.44
C PRO A 29 32.75 -29.82 4.42
N ALA A 30 33.21 -29.96 3.18
CA ALA A 30 32.84 -28.96 2.12
C ALA A 30 31.35 -29.01 1.79
N LEU A 31 30.73 -30.19 1.72
CA LEU A 31 29.31 -30.37 1.54
C LEU A 31 28.51 -29.81 2.72
N LEU A 32 28.95 -30.06 3.95
CA LEU A 32 28.31 -29.51 5.15
C LEU A 32 28.35 -27.98 5.19
N ILE A 33 29.51 -27.39 4.88
CA ILE A 33 29.67 -25.93 4.84
C ILE A 33 28.80 -25.32 3.72
N SER A 34 28.82 -25.91 2.53
CA SER A 34 27.99 -25.46 1.41
C SER A 34 26.50 -25.54 1.73
N THR A 35 26.07 -26.65 2.33
CA THR A 35 24.67 -26.83 2.74
C THR A 35 24.28 -25.84 3.86
N ALA A 36 25.13 -25.69 4.87
CA ALA A 36 24.91 -24.73 5.96
C ALA A 36 24.84 -23.29 5.45
N THR A 37 25.75 -22.91 4.54
CA THR A 37 25.74 -21.57 3.89
C THR A 37 24.47 -21.38 3.07
N GLY A 38 24.06 -22.38 2.29
CA GLY A 38 22.81 -22.36 1.55
C GLY A 38 21.59 -22.16 2.47
N ILE A 39 21.53 -22.87 3.59
CA ILE A 39 20.47 -22.73 4.59
C ILE A 39 20.48 -21.34 5.23
N VAL A 40 21.64 -20.78 5.56
CA VAL A 40 21.76 -19.43 6.16
C VAL A 40 21.31 -18.34 5.18
N VAL A 41 21.70 -18.46 3.91
CA VAL A 41 21.31 -17.50 2.86
C VAL A 41 19.80 -17.55 2.56
N THR A 42 19.21 -18.75 2.51
CA THR A 42 17.78 -18.92 2.26
C THR A 42 16.92 -18.56 3.47
N ARG A 43 17.43 -18.67 4.70
CA ARG A 43 16.71 -18.30 5.93
C ARG A 43 16.43 -16.78 6.00
N ALA A 44 17.22 -15.94 5.33
CA ALA A 44 17.00 -14.51 5.29
C ALA A 44 15.75 -14.11 4.47
N ALA A 45 15.13 -15.04 3.74
CA ALA A 45 14.01 -14.79 2.83
C ALA A 45 12.68 -15.44 3.24
N SER A 46 12.62 -16.22 4.34
CA SER A 46 11.42 -16.97 4.73
C SER A 46 11.28 -17.07 6.25
N ASP A 47 10.14 -16.67 6.79
CA ASP A 47 9.75 -16.80 8.20
C ASP A 47 9.24 -18.22 8.56
N GLY A 48 9.32 -19.19 7.64
CA GLY A 48 8.81 -20.55 7.77
C GLY A 48 9.83 -21.57 8.33
N ASN A 49 9.32 -22.75 8.71
CA ASN A 49 10.13 -23.89 9.16
C ASN A 49 10.72 -24.61 7.94
N LEU A 50 11.97 -24.28 7.60
CA LEU A 50 12.68 -24.76 6.39
C LEU A 50 12.62 -26.28 6.21
N GLY A 51 12.61 -27.06 7.31
CA GLY A 51 12.49 -28.52 7.25
C GLY A 51 11.13 -28.97 6.74
N GLN A 52 10.08 -28.25 7.04
CA GLN A 52 8.72 -28.50 6.53
C GLN A 52 8.59 -28.10 5.07
N ASP A 53 9.17 -26.97 4.67
CA ASP A 53 9.11 -26.49 3.29
C ASP A 53 9.90 -27.39 2.33
N VAL A 54 11.10 -27.83 2.71
CA VAL A 54 11.92 -28.79 1.93
C VAL A 54 11.19 -30.12 1.83
N MET A 55 10.62 -30.62 2.94
CA MET A 55 9.87 -31.88 2.94
C MET A 55 8.62 -31.76 2.06
N ALA A 56 7.88 -30.65 2.14
CA ALA A 56 6.72 -30.38 1.31
C ALA A 56 7.09 -30.32 -0.19
N GLN A 57 8.17 -29.64 -0.54
CA GLN A 57 8.65 -29.57 -1.92
C GLN A 57 9.15 -30.92 -2.47
N MET A 58 9.88 -31.70 -1.66
CA MET A 58 10.31 -33.05 -2.06
C MET A 58 9.11 -34.00 -2.26
N LEU A 59 8.10 -33.90 -1.42
CA LEU A 59 6.88 -34.71 -1.51
C LEU A 59 5.93 -34.25 -2.62
N SER A 60 6.02 -33.01 -3.10
CA SER A 60 5.22 -32.47 -4.20
C SER A 60 5.54 -33.09 -5.57
N TYR A 61 6.71 -33.72 -5.72
CA TYR A 61 7.14 -34.33 -6.98
C TYR A 61 7.41 -35.84 -6.85
N PRO A 62 6.36 -36.70 -6.85
CA PRO A 62 6.52 -38.17 -6.70
C PRO A 62 7.44 -38.79 -7.72
N LYS A 63 7.60 -38.22 -8.91
CA LYS A 63 8.52 -38.69 -9.95
C LYS A 63 9.98 -38.67 -9.52
N MET A 64 10.39 -37.76 -8.63
CA MET A 64 11.75 -37.70 -8.12
C MET A 64 12.09 -38.92 -7.25
N LEU A 65 11.14 -39.46 -6.48
CA LEU A 65 11.33 -40.65 -5.66
C LEU A 65 11.55 -41.91 -6.52
N TYR A 66 10.91 -42.00 -7.68
CA TYR A 66 11.13 -43.09 -8.63
C TYR A 66 12.53 -43.01 -9.26
N VAL A 67 13.00 -41.81 -9.62
CA VAL A 67 14.35 -41.62 -10.18
C VAL A 67 15.39 -41.94 -9.15
N ALA A 68 15.25 -41.46 -7.92
CA ALA A 68 16.18 -41.77 -6.81
C ALA A 68 16.19 -43.28 -6.48
N GLY A 69 15.02 -43.89 -6.36
CA GLY A 69 14.87 -45.33 -6.13
C GLY A 69 15.48 -46.16 -7.25
N GLY A 70 15.27 -45.80 -8.52
CA GLY A 70 15.87 -46.43 -9.69
C GLY A 70 17.39 -46.33 -9.71
N THR A 71 17.94 -45.18 -9.37
CA THR A 71 19.39 -44.98 -9.29
C THR A 71 20.03 -45.82 -8.19
N ILE A 72 19.45 -45.89 -7.00
CA ILE A 72 19.93 -46.71 -5.89
C ILE A 72 19.83 -48.21 -6.23
N PHE A 73 18.77 -48.64 -6.91
CA PHE A 73 18.59 -49.99 -7.39
C PHE A 73 19.70 -50.42 -8.38
N LEU A 74 19.97 -49.53 -9.37
CA LEU A 74 21.04 -49.76 -10.35
C LEU A 74 22.42 -49.79 -9.70
N LEU A 75 22.69 -48.88 -8.76
CA LEU A 75 23.93 -48.88 -7.99
C LEU A 75 24.11 -50.19 -7.18
N GLY A 76 23.06 -50.71 -6.55
CA GLY A 76 23.10 -51.99 -5.85
C GLY A 76 23.39 -53.16 -6.77
N LEU A 77 22.91 -53.14 -8.03
CA LEU A 77 23.13 -54.21 -9.00
C LEU A 77 24.53 -54.22 -9.60
N PHE A 78 25.15 -53.04 -9.79
CA PHE A 78 26.46 -52.92 -10.47
C PHE A 78 27.65 -52.71 -9.51
N THR A 79 27.41 -52.50 -8.21
CA THR A 79 28.50 -52.30 -7.24
C THR A 79 28.46 -53.36 -6.13
N PRO A 80 29.59 -53.76 -5.55
CA PRO A 80 29.65 -54.73 -4.47
C PRO A 80 29.23 -54.13 -3.11
N ILE A 81 28.13 -53.37 -3.12
CA ILE A 81 27.51 -52.80 -1.92
C ILE A 81 26.50 -53.86 -1.43
N ASN A 82 26.27 -53.90 -0.12
CA ASN A 82 25.35 -54.87 0.48
C ASN A 82 23.96 -54.84 -0.18
N ASP A 83 23.68 -55.84 -1.01
CA ASP A 83 22.47 -55.95 -1.87
C ASP A 83 21.18 -55.85 -1.06
N PHE A 84 21.18 -56.35 0.16
CA PHE A 84 20.02 -56.31 1.05
C PHE A 84 19.67 -54.88 1.48
N LEU A 85 20.67 -54.05 1.76
CA LEU A 85 20.45 -52.66 2.19
C LEU A 85 19.97 -51.78 1.03
N THR A 86 20.61 -51.90 -0.15
CA THR A 86 20.25 -51.11 -1.34
C THR A 86 18.86 -51.48 -1.87
N MET A 87 18.50 -52.76 -1.87
CA MET A 87 17.17 -53.25 -2.25
C MET A 87 16.08 -52.74 -1.29
N THR A 88 16.32 -52.76 0.02
CA THR A 88 15.33 -52.23 1.00
C THR A 88 15.10 -50.75 0.88
N VAL A 89 16.13 -49.94 0.67
CA VAL A 89 16.02 -48.51 0.49
C VAL A 89 15.32 -48.18 -0.84
N ALA A 90 15.70 -48.84 -1.94
CA ALA A 90 15.03 -48.64 -3.23
C ALA A 90 13.54 -49.04 -3.15
N ALA A 91 13.20 -50.14 -2.52
CA ALA A 91 11.80 -50.57 -2.35
C ALA A 91 11.00 -49.55 -1.50
N ALA A 92 11.58 -49.01 -0.44
CA ALA A 92 10.95 -47.98 0.38
C ALA A 92 10.67 -46.72 -0.40
N LEU A 93 11.59 -46.26 -1.27
CA LEU A 93 11.38 -45.09 -2.14
C LEU A 93 10.32 -45.32 -3.22
N PHE A 94 10.28 -46.54 -3.82
CA PHE A 94 9.23 -46.89 -4.79
C PHE A 94 7.84 -46.97 -4.13
N ILE A 95 7.75 -47.59 -2.95
CA ILE A 95 6.48 -47.68 -2.19
C ILE A 95 6.03 -46.26 -1.76
N GLY A 96 6.98 -45.45 -1.27
CA GLY A 96 6.71 -44.04 -0.93
C GLY A 96 6.19 -43.22 -2.11
N GLY A 97 6.86 -43.30 -3.27
CA GLY A 97 6.44 -42.67 -4.50
C GLY A 97 5.07 -43.13 -4.98
N PHE A 98 4.79 -44.45 -4.88
CA PHE A 98 3.47 -45.00 -5.27
C PHE A 98 2.35 -44.56 -4.33
N ARG A 99 2.60 -44.50 -3.02
CA ARG A 99 1.63 -43.96 -2.04
C ARG A 99 1.35 -42.46 -2.26
N LEU A 100 2.39 -41.69 -2.50
CA LEU A 100 2.25 -40.25 -2.80
C LEU A 100 1.58 -39.96 -4.14
N GLN A 101 1.76 -40.81 -5.14
CA GLN A 101 1.09 -40.66 -6.42
C GLN A 101 -0.42 -40.99 -6.36
N GLN A 102 -0.86 -41.75 -5.38
CA GLN A 102 -2.29 -42.02 -5.14
C GLN A 102 -2.98 -40.95 -4.32
N VAL A 103 -2.24 -40.19 -3.50
CA VAL A 103 -2.76 -39.12 -2.65
C VAL A 103 -3.31 -37.93 -3.49
N PRO A 104 -2.65 -37.41 -4.55
CA PRO A 104 -3.18 -36.26 -5.32
C PRO A 104 -4.51 -36.51 -6.01
N LYS A 105 -4.74 -37.71 -6.51
CA LYS A 105 -6.01 -38.03 -7.18
C LYS A 105 -7.21 -38.12 -6.23
N LYS A 106 -6.98 -38.52 -5.00
CA LYS A 106 -8.03 -38.48 -3.96
C LYS A 106 -8.24 -37.06 -3.45
N THR A 107 -7.19 -36.27 -3.31
CA THR A 107 -7.30 -34.89 -2.80
C THR A 107 -7.91 -33.95 -3.82
N GLU A 108 -7.69 -34.14 -5.15
CA GLU A 108 -8.38 -33.33 -6.18
C GLU A 108 -9.84 -33.74 -6.34
N GLN A 109 -10.18 -35.04 -6.24
CA GLN A 109 -11.57 -35.49 -6.25
C GLN A 109 -12.29 -35.20 -4.91
N GLU A 110 -11.63 -35.38 -3.77
CA GLU A 110 -12.17 -34.97 -2.48
C GLU A 110 -12.20 -33.44 -2.31
N SER A 111 -11.32 -32.68 -2.97
CA SER A 111 -11.40 -31.21 -2.99
C SER A 111 -12.49 -30.70 -3.95
N ALA A 112 -12.76 -31.40 -5.04
CA ALA A 112 -13.88 -31.09 -5.93
C ALA A 112 -15.22 -31.53 -5.32
N GLU A 113 -15.31 -32.73 -4.74
CA GLU A 113 -16.50 -33.17 -3.97
C GLU A 113 -16.68 -32.38 -2.66
N LYS A 114 -15.57 -32.04 -1.95
CA LYS A 114 -15.65 -31.14 -0.80
C LYS A 114 -15.94 -29.70 -1.18
N ALA A 115 -15.56 -29.21 -2.35
CA ALA A 115 -15.97 -27.89 -2.82
C ALA A 115 -17.47 -27.84 -3.17
N GLU A 116 -18.07 -28.96 -3.55
CA GLU A 116 -19.54 -29.08 -3.73
C GLU A 116 -20.28 -29.41 -2.41
N GLU A 117 -19.67 -30.16 -1.48
CA GLU A 117 -20.30 -30.49 -0.18
C GLU A 117 -19.97 -29.51 0.96
N LEU A 118 -18.89 -28.67 0.87
CA LEU A 118 -18.50 -27.75 1.94
C LEU A 118 -19.28 -26.43 1.98
N GLN A 119 -20.18 -26.18 1.04
CA GLN A 119 -21.03 -24.99 1.11
C GLN A 119 -22.12 -25.00 2.19
N PRO A 120 -22.61 -26.12 2.76
CA PRO A 120 -23.57 -26.02 3.86
C PRO A 120 -23.02 -26.25 5.27
N GLU A 121 -21.85 -26.83 5.48
CA GLU A 121 -21.36 -27.20 6.83
C GLU A 121 -20.30 -26.23 7.39
N GLU A 122 -19.44 -25.64 6.57
CA GLU A 122 -18.50 -24.61 7.07
C GLU A 122 -19.19 -23.31 7.49
N LEU A 123 -20.36 -23.02 6.92
CA LEU A 123 -21.22 -21.90 7.34
C LEU A 123 -21.88 -22.09 8.73
N LYS A 124 -21.71 -23.27 9.35
CA LYS A 124 -22.33 -23.59 10.64
C LYS A 124 -21.39 -23.51 11.84
N SER A 125 -20.07 -23.36 11.64
CA SER A 125 -19.17 -23.13 12.76
C SER A 125 -19.10 -21.64 13.11
N PRO A 126 -19.11 -21.27 14.41
CA PRO A 126 -18.96 -19.87 14.83
C PRO A 126 -17.67 -19.23 14.30
N GLU A 127 -16.61 -20.02 14.10
CA GLU A 127 -15.31 -19.57 13.57
C GLU A 127 -15.39 -19.18 12.10
N SER A 128 -16.15 -19.88 11.26
CA SER A 128 -16.34 -19.52 9.85
C SER A 128 -17.23 -18.28 9.67
N VAL A 129 -18.17 -18.07 10.60
CA VAL A 129 -18.99 -16.84 10.62
C VAL A 129 -18.15 -15.64 11.07
N MET A 130 -17.18 -15.83 11.98
CA MET A 130 -16.29 -14.76 12.40
C MET A 130 -15.40 -14.26 11.25
N SER A 131 -14.88 -15.14 10.40
CA SER A 131 -14.08 -14.72 9.23
C SER A 131 -14.89 -13.91 8.19
N LEU A 132 -16.22 -14.05 8.17
CA LEU A 132 -17.10 -13.24 7.34
C LEU A 132 -17.33 -11.82 7.90
N LEU A 133 -16.96 -11.58 9.16
CA LEU A 133 -17.03 -10.26 9.78
C LEU A 133 -15.77 -9.42 9.50
N ASP A 134 -14.71 -10.04 8.99
CA ASP A 134 -13.49 -9.34 8.63
C ASP A 134 -13.76 -8.45 7.41
N ILE A 135 -13.52 -7.16 7.58
CA ILE A 135 -13.67 -6.16 6.52
C ILE A 135 -12.29 -5.91 5.91
N ASP A 136 -12.18 -6.12 4.61
CA ASP A 136 -10.94 -5.78 3.90
C ASP A 136 -10.67 -4.26 4.00
N PRO A 137 -9.45 -3.82 4.35
CA PRO A 137 -9.14 -2.40 4.49
C PRO A 137 -9.33 -1.62 3.19
N ILE A 138 -8.99 -2.23 2.06
CA ILE A 138 -9.23 -1.66 0.73
C ILE A 138 -9.75 -2.77 -0.19
N GLU A 139 -10.88 -2.52 -0.83
CA GLU A 139 -11.51 -3.45 -1.76
C GLU A 139 -11.84 -2.74 -3.07
N PHE A 140 -11.41 -3.35 -4.18
CA PHE A 140 -11.72 -2.92 -5.53
C PHE A 140 -12.64 -3.94 -6.19
N GLU A 141 -13.88 -3.54 -6.43
CA GLU A 141 -14.89 -4.36 -7.11
C GLU A 141 -15.09 -3.87 -8.54
N PHE A 142 -15.31 -4.79 -9.47
CA PHE A 142 -15.53 -4.44 -10.87
C PHE A 142 -16.51 -5.40 -11.57
N GLY A 143 -17.20 -4.87 -12.58
CA GLY A 143 -18.12 -5.63 -13.44
C GLY A 143 -17.39 -6.53 -14.43
N TYR A 144 -18.09 -7.50 -14.98
CA TYR A 144 -17.51 -8.55 -15.82
C TYR A 144 -16.85 -8.02 -17.10
N GLY A 145 -17.27 -6.88 -17.63
CA GLY A 145 -16.66 -6.24 -18.80
C GLY A 145 -15.23 -5.75 -18.55
N LEU A 146 -14.84 -5.57 -17.29
CA LEU A 146 -13.51 -5.09 -16.91
C LEU A 146 -12.52 -6.20 -16.55
N ILE A 147 -12.91 -7.49 -16.67
CA ILE A 147 -12.02 -8.65 -16.46
C ILE A 147 -10.70 -8.53 -17.26
N PRO A 148 -10.70 -8.07 -18.53
CA PRO A 148 -9.46 -7.92 -19.29
C PRO A 148 -8.42 -7.00 -18.66
N LEU A 149 -8.80 -6.05 -17.80
CA LEU A 149 -7.87 -5.18 -17.07
C LEU A 149 -7.05 -5.92 -16.01
N VAL A 150 -7.60 -7.00 -15.47
CA VAL A 150 -7.05 -7.74 -14.32
C VAL A 150 -6.41 -9.05 -14.77
N ASP A 151 -6.88 -9.64 -15.85
CA ASP A 151 -6.39 -10.93 -16.37
C ASP A 151 -5.09 -10.74 -17.16
N ALA A 152 -3.95 -11.17 -16.59
CA ALA A 152 -2.65 -11.12 -17.25
C ALA A 152 -2.60 -11.89 -18.57
N ASN A 153 -3.44 -12.94 -18.77
CA ASN A 153 -3.50 -13.69 -20.02
C ASN A 153 -4.15 -12.87 -21.15
N GLN A 154 -4.92 -11.85 -20.80
CA GLN A 154 -5.54 -10.92 -21.75
C GLN A 154 -4.79 -9.59 -21.86
N GLY A 155 -3.58 -9.49 -21.25
CA GLY A 155 -2.74 -8.29 -21.26
C GLY A 155 -3.07 -7.29 -20.15
N GLY A 156 -3.89 -7.67 -19.18
CA GLY A 156 -4.22 -6.81 -18.02
C GLY A 156 -3.03 -6.61 -17.09
N ASP A 157 -2.77 -5.37 -16.73
CA ASP A 157 -1.66 -4.93 -15.87
C ASP A 157 -2.10 -4.22 -14.58
N LEU A 158 -3.41 -4.17 -14.31
CA LEU A 158 -3.94 -3.44 -13.16
C LEU A 158 -3.40 -3.94 -11.81
N LEU A 159 -3.14 -5.24 -11.68
CA LEU A 159 -2.56 -5.81 -10.46
C LEU A 159 -1.16 -5.26 -10.19
N ASP A 160 -0.32 -5.20 -11.22
CA ASP A 160 1.03 -4.65 -11.10
C ASP A 160 1.02 -3.14 -10.83
N ARG A 161 0.09 -2.42 -11.47
CA ARG A 161 -0.12 -0.99 -11.20
C ARG A 161 -0.53 -0.73 -9.75
N ILE A 162 -1.41 -1.54 -9.18
CA ILE A 162 -1.81 -1.42 -7.77
C ILE A 162 -0.62 -1.64 -6.82
N VAL A 163 0.26 -2.59 -7.11
CA VAL A 163 1.50 -2.78 -6.33
C VAL A 163 2.39 -1.53 -6.40
N MET A 164 2.54 -0.94 -7.59
CA MET A 164 3.31 0.30 -7.76
C MET A 164 2.66 1.49 -7.05
N ILE A 165 1.33 1.64 -7.13
CA ILE A 165 0.56 2.68 -6.44
C ILE A 165 0.78 2.60 -4.92
N ARG A 166 0.67 1.41 -4.33
CA ARG A 166 0.91 1.20 -2.90
C ARG A 166 2.31 1.64 -2.49
N ARG A 167 3.32 1.28 -3.28
CA ARG A 167 4.73 1.67 -3.03
C ARG A 167 4.93 3.19 -3.16
N GLN A 168 4.36 3.79 -4.19
CA GLN A 168 4.43 5.24 -4.41
C GLN A 168 3.79 6.01 -3.25
N LEU A 169 2.55 5.65 -2.88
CA LEU A 169 1.83 6.30 -1.78
C LEU A 169 2.54 6.10 -0.43
N ALA A 170 3.17 4.93 -0.20
CA ALA A 170 3.95 4.71 1.00
C ALA A 170 5.16 5.66 1.09
N ILE A 171 5.85 5.90 -0.02
CA ILE A 171 6.99 6.84 -0.08
C ILE A 171 6.49 8.29 0.04
N GLU A 172 5.36 8.62 -0.56
CA GLU A 172 4.81 9.96 -0.57
C GLU A 172 4.22 10.35 0.80
N LEU A 173 3.34 9.51 1.34
CA LEU A 173 2.59 9.81 2.55
C LEU A 173 3.30 9.37 3.83
N GLY A 174 4.17 8.37 3.75
CA GLY A 174 4.87 7.81 4.91
C GLY A 174 4.05 6.76 5.68
N ILE A 175 3.07 6.11 5.04
CA ILE A 175 2.27 5.04 5.63
C ILE A 175 2.38 3.76 4.81
N VAL A 176 2.18 2.63 5.46
CA VAL A 176 2.08 1.34 4.75
C VAL A 176 0.65 1.15 4.28
N ILE A 177 0.44 1.22 2.97
CA ILE A 177 -0.88 0.97 2.37
C ILE A 177 -1.19 -0.53 2.44
N PRO A 178 -2.33 -0.94 3.04
CA PRO A 178 -2.75 -2.34 3.09
C PRO A 178 -2.89 -2.98 1.71
N VAL A 179 -3.04 -4.30 1.69
CA VAL A 179 -3.31 -5.02 0.44
C VAL A 179 -4.67 -4.61 -0.10
N VAL A 180 -4.75 -4.29 -1.39
CA VAL A 180 -6.01 -4.03 -2.07
C VAL A 180 -6.61 -5.37 -2.50
N ARG A 181 -7.79 -5.69 -1.98
CA ARG A 181 -8.54 -6.89 -2.37
C ARG A 181 -9.28 -6.59 -3.66
N ILE A 182 -9.04 -7.41 -4.68
CA ILE A 182 -9.65 -7.24 -6.00
C ILE A 182 -10.65 -8.38 -6.20
N ARG A 183 -11.90 -8.02 -6.53
CA ARG A 183 -13.00 -8.98 -6.71
C ARG A 183 -13.88 -8.57 -7.89
N ASP A 184 -14.31 -9.57 -8.65
CA ASP A 184 -15.43 -9.41 -9.59
C ASP A 184 -16.75 -9.32 -8.82
N ASN A 185 -17.66 -8.48 -9.30
CA ASN A 185 -18.99 -8.33 -8.71
C ASN A 185 -20.06 -8.33 -9.80
N ILE A 186 -20.83 -9.40 -9.86
CA ILE A 186 -21.90 -9.60 -10.85
C ILE A 186 -23.11 -8.67 -10.64
N GLN A 187 -23.16 -7.94 -9.53
CA GLN A 187 -24.23 -6.96 -9.25
C GLN A 187 -23.93 -5.59 -9.86
N LEU A 188 -22.68 -5.37 -10.30
CA LEU A 188 -22.29 -4.15 -10.98
C LEU A 188 -22.64 -4.22 -12.47
N GLU A 189 -22.83 -3.03 -13.06
CA GLU A 189 -22.88 -2.92 -14.51
C GLU A 189 -21.57 -3.42 -15.13
N PRO A 190 -21.59 -3.92 -16.37
CA PRO A 190 -20.42 -4.57 -16.96
C PRO A 190 -19.13 -3.76 -16.90
N ASN A 191 -19.21 -2.46 -17.11
CA ASN A 191 -18.10 -1.52 -17.20
C ASN A 191 -17.91 -0.68 -15.93
N GLU A 192 -18.69 -0.93 -14.89
CA GLU A 192 -18.63 -0.22 -13.62
C GLU A 192 -17.54 -0.82 -12.72
N TYR A 193 -16.89 0.04 -11.94
CA TYR A 193 -16.03 -0.36 -10.83
C TYR A 193 -16.32 0.49 -9.59
N ARG A 194 -15.96 -0.05 -8.41
CA ARG A 194 -16.10 0.60 -7.12
C ARG A 194 -14.87 0.39 -6.27
N LEU A 195 -14.49 1.42 -5.52
CA LEU A 195 -13.44 1.34 -4.52
C LEU A 195 -14.05 1.57 -3.14
N LYS A 196 -13.81 0.61 -2.24
CA LYS A 196 -14.26 0.68 -0.84
C LYS A 196 -13.06 0.75 0.08
N ILE A 197 -13.19 1.54 1.14
CA ILE A 197 -12.23 1.58 2.26
C ILE A 197 -13.00 1.27 3.54
N ASN A 198 -12.52 0.28 4.29
CA ASN A 198 -13.19 -0.23 5.49
C ASN A 198 -14.68 -0.53 5.25
N GLY A 199 -15.00 -1.14 4.10
CA GLY A 199 -16.36 -1.51 3.69
C GLY A 199 -17.23 -0.35 3.17
N ASN A 200 -16.77 0.89 3.22
CA ASN A 200 -17.51 2.05 2.71
C ASN A 200 -17.12 2.35 1.27
N GLU A 201 -18.12 2.48 0.38
CA GLU A 201 -17.91 2.92 -1.00
C GLU A 201 -17.49 4.40 -1.00
N LEU A 202 -16.27 4.68 -1.47
CA LEU A 202 -15.72 6.04 -1.54
C LEU A 202 -15.59 6.54 -2.97
N ALA A 203 -15.46 5.64 -3.93
CA ALA A 203 -15.32 5.99 -5.33
C ALA A 203 -15.98 4.93 -6.21
N LYS A 204 -16.52 5.39 -7.33
CA LYS A 204 -17.06 4.56 -8.40
C LYS A 204 -16.79 5.23 -9.74
N GLY A 205 -16.77 4.44 -10.79
CA GLY A 205 -16.59 4.95 -12.15
C GLY A 205 -16.98 3.92 -13.19
N GLU A 206 -16.98 4.35 -14.43
CA GLU A 206 -17.24 3.53 -15.59
C GLU A 206 -16.08 3.65 -16.57
N LEU A 207 -15.70 2.54 -17.21
CA LEU A 207 -14.59 2.50 -18.17
C LEU A 207 -15.06 1.86 -19.47
N LEU A 208 -14.67 2.46 -20.60
CA LEU A 208 -14.86 1.90 -21.92
C LEU A 208 -13.50 1.38 -22.44
N LEU A 209 -13.30 0.03 -22.43
CA LEU A 209 -11.98 -0.56 -22.71
C LEU A 209 -11.50 -0.33 -24.15
N ASP A 210 -12.44 -0.17 -25.10
CA ASP A 210 -12.13 0.07 -26.51
C ASP A 210 -12.00 1.57 -26.85
N HIS A 211 -11.96 2.44 -25.84
CA HIS A 211 -11.89 3.89 -25.99
C HIS A 211 -10.77 4.48 -25.14
N TYR A 212 -10.43 5.73 -25.41
CA TYR A 212 -9.48 6.54 -24.65
C TYR A 212 -10.20 7.75 -24.04
N LEU A 213 -9.78 8.16 -22.85
CA LEU A 213 -10.32 9.32 -22.20
C LEU A 213 -9.55 10.56 -22.67
N ALA A 214 -10.24 11.49 -23.33
CA ALA A 214 -9.69 12.76 -23.81
C ALA A 214 -10.17 13.91 -22.93
N MET A 215 -9.23 14.69 -22.39
CA MET A 215 -9.45 15.85 -21.54
C MET A 215 -8.96 17.11 -22.24
N ALA A 216 -9.82 18.12 -22.35
CA ALA A 216 -9.47 19.41 -22.98
C ALA A 216 -8.46 20.18 -22.11
N PRO A 217 -7.52 20.93 -22.71
CA PRO A 217 -6.56 21.77 -21.98
C PRO A 217 -7.19 23.02 -21.34
N GLY A 218 -8.47 23.25 -21.60
CA GLY A 218 -9.25 24.39 -21.10
C GLY A 218 -10.74 24.13 -21.24
N GLU A 219 -11.53 25.14 -21.56
CA GLU A 219 -12.94 24.91 -21.92
C GLU A 219 -13.03 24.10 -23.20
N ASP A 220 -13.86 23.04 -23.18
CA ASP A 220 -14.08 22.19 -24.37
C ASP A 220 -14.80 23.00 -25.45
N ASP A 221 -14.13 23.25 -26.56
CA ASP A 221 -14.65 23.96 -27.70
C ASP A 221 -15.50 23.10 -28.66
N GLY A 222 -15.70 21.82 -28.33
CA GLY A 222 -16.43 20.87 -29.14
C GLY A 222 -15.68 20.36 -30.38
N SER A 223 -14.38 20.65 -30.50
CA SER A 223 -13.56 20.29 -31.66
C SER A 223 -13.32 18.79 -31.79
N VAL A 224 -13.43 18.04 -30.69
CA VAL A 224 -13.31 16.59 -30.65
C VAL A 224 -14.69 15.97 -30.40
N GLU A 225 -15.12 15.08 -31.31
CA GLU A 225 -16.32 14.27 -31.11
C GLU A 225 -16.01 13.09 -30.19
N GLY A 226 -16.94 12.75 -29.28
CA GLY A 226 -16.80 11.63 -28.37
C GLY A 226 -17.99 11.50 -27.44
N ILE A 227 -17.99 10.47 -26.60
CA ILE A 227 -19.03 10.25 -25.58
C ILE A 227 -18.68 11.13 -24.38
N GLU A 228 -19.52 12.12 -24.09
CA GLU A 228 -19.33 13.02 -22.96
C GLU A 228 -19.32 12.25 -21.63
N THR A 229 -18.36 12.57 -20.79
CA THR A 229 -18.17 11.97 -19.47
C THR A 229 -17.44 12.94 -18.54
N VAL A 230 -17.18 12.47 -17.31
CA VAL A 230 -16.39 13.21 -16.33
C VAL A 230 -15.23 12.32 -15.90
N GLU A 231 -14.02 12.87 -15.90
CA GLU A 231 -12.84 12.18 -15.42
C GLU A 231 -13.02 11.90 -13.91
N PRO A 232 -12.90 10.63 -13.47
CA PRO A 232 -13.39 10.24 -12.15
C PRO A 232 -12.50 10.68 -10.97
N ALA A 233 -11.21 10.98 -11.18
CA ALA A 233 -10.30 11.35 -10.09
C ALA A 233 -10.43 12.82 -9.67
N PHE A 234 -10.60 13.72 -10.64
CA PHE A 234 -10.59 15.18 -10.42
C PHE A 234 -11.90 15.86 -10.80
N GLY A 235 -12.84 15.12 -11.37
CA GLY A 235 -14.15 15.64 -11.77
C GLY A 235 -14.11 16.58 -12.98
N MET A 236 -13.08 16.49 -13.81
CA MET A 236 -12.93 17.32 -15.01
C MET A 236 -13.82 16.82 -16.15
N PRO A 237 -14.41 17.74 -16.95
CA PRO A 237 -15.09 17.33 -18.18
C PRO A 237 -14.16 16.58 -19.12
N ALA A 238 -14.62 15.47 -19.65
CA ALA A 238 -13.84 14.60 -20.53
C ALA A 238 -14.75 13.92 -21.57
N LYS A 239 -14.14 13.29 -22.57
CA LYS A 239 -14.85 12.52 -23.58
C LYS A 239 -14.15 11.18 -23.81
N TRP A 240 -14.95 10.12 -23.97
CA TRP A 240 -14.44 8.85 -24.50
C TRP A 240 -14.35 8.95 -26.00
N VAL A 241 -13.15 8.77 -26.54
CA VAL A 241 -12.84 8.81 -27.99
C VAL A 241 -12.36 7.46 -28.46
N THR A 242 -12.60 7.13 -29.74
CA THR A 242 -12.11 5.91 -30.34
C THR A 242 -10.62 6.01 -30.66
N GLU A 243 -9.98 4.86 -30.96
CA GLU A 243 -8.57 4.81 -31.41
C GLU A 243 -8.31 5.71 -32.63
N GLU A 244 -9.27 5.82 -33.57
CA GLU A 244 -9.14 6.67 -34.76
C GLU A 244 -9.16 8.16 -34.42
N GLN A 245 -9.91 8.55 -33.38
CA GLN A 245 -10.05 9.94 -32.92
C GLN A 245 -8.92 10.38 -31.98
N LYS A 246 -8.18 9.42 -31.40
CA LYS A 246 -7.09 9.67 -30.45
C LYS A 246 -6.02 10.60 -31.01
N GLU A 247 -5.48 10.28 -32.21
CA GLU A 247 -4.44 11.10 -32.82
C GLU A 247 -4.92 12.53 -33.11
N GLN A 248 -6.20 12.67 -33.51
CA GLN A 248 -6.81 13.96 -33.73
C GLN A 248 -6.94 14.76 -32.43
N ALA A 249 -7.39 14.14 -31.35
CA ALA A 249 -7.50 14.76 -30.03
C ALA A 249 -6.13 15.21 -29.51
N GLU A 250 -5.09 14.39 -29.65
CA GLU A 250 -3.71 14.74 -29.25
C GLU A 250 -3.17 15.93 -30.07
N MET A 251 -3.42 15.97 -31.40
CA MET A 251 -3.02 17.10 -32.24
C MET A 251 -3.74 18.42 -31.87
N MET A 252 -4.95 18.34 -31.33
CA MET A 252 -5.71 19.46 -30.81
C MET A 252 -5.33 19.87 -29.38
N GLY A 253 -4.33 19.20 -28.80
CA GLY A 253 -3.79 19.51 -27.47
C GLY A 253 -4.58 18.88 -26.31
N TYR A 254 -5.50 17.95 -26.57
CA TYR A 254 -6.14 17.17 -25.51
C TYR A 254 -5.15 16.21 -24.85
N THR A 255 -5.28 16.02 -23.56
CA THR A 255 -4.58 14.93 -22.85
C THR A 255 -5.39 13.68 -23.03
N VAL A 256 -4.82 12.66 -23.69
CA VAL A 256 -5.52 11.40 -23.97
C VAL A 256 -4.87 10.27 -23.14
N VAL A 257 -5.68 9.55 -22.39
CA VAL A 257 -5.22 8.47 -21.50
C VAL A 257 -6.02 7.18 -21.72
N ASP A 258 -5.37 6.04 -21.52
CA ASP A 258 -5.97 4.72 -21.62
C ASP A 258 -6.80 4.36 -20.37
N PRO A 259 -7.77 3.44 -20.47
CA PRO A 259 -8.62 3.04 -19.35
C PRO A 259 -7.85 2.51 -18.13
N PRO A 260 -6.77 1.69 -18.25
CA PRO A 260 -5.95 1.29 -17.11
C PRO A 260 -5.35 2.48 -16.36
N THR A 261 -4.94 3.52 -17.07
CA THR A 261 -4.40 4.75 -16.46
C THR A 261 -5.49 5.55 -15.74
N VAL A 262 -6.70 5.66 -16.33
CA VAL A 262 -7.84 6.32 -15.70
C VAL A 262 -8.15 5.67 -14.34
N VAL A 263 -8.35 4.36 -14.30
CA VAL A 263 -8.67 3.66 -13.05
C VAL A 263 -7.53 3.71 -12.05
N SER A 264 -6.28 3.59 -12.50
CA SER A 264 -5.10 3.68 -11.63
C SER A 264 -4.97 5.05 -10.97
N THR A 265 -5.23 6.13 -11.72
CA THR A 265 -5.25 7.51 -11.22
C THR A 265 -6.36 7.68 -10.19
N HIS A 266 -7.57 7.19 -10.48
CA HIS A 266 -8.70 7.29 -9.56
C HIS A 266 -8.47 6.51 -8.26
N ILE A 267 -7.92 5.28 -8.35
CA ILE A 267 -7.52 4.50 -7.17
C ILE A 267 -6.48 5.27 -6.35
N THR A 268 -5.45 5.80 -7.00
CA THR A 268 -4.37 6.55 -6.34
C THR A 268 -4.91 7.75 -5.58
N GLU A 269 -5.73 8.56 -6.24
CA GLU A 269 -6.27 9.79 -5.66
C GLU A 269 -7.26 9.50 -4.54
N THR A 270 -8.13 8.49 -4.71
CA THR A 270 -9.07 8.07 -3.67
C THR A 270 -8.34 7.56 -2.42
N ILE A 271 -7.30 6.75 -2.58
CA ILE A 271 -6.49 6.28 -1.43
C ILE A 271 -5.75 7.45 -0.79
N ARG A 272 -5.17 8.37 -1.56
CA ARG A 272 -4.46 9.56 -1.04
C ARG A 272 -5.36 10.41 -0.17
N GLN A 273 -6.54 10.76 -0.65
CA GLN A 273 -7.50 11.60 0.05
C GLN A 273 -8.06 10.96 1.32
N ASN A 274 -8.08 9.62 1.36
CA ASN A 274 -8.63 8.84 2.47
C ASN A 274 -7.57 8.07 3.25
N ALA A 275 -6.29 8.37 3.07
CA ALA A 275 -5.18 7.69 3.72
C ALA A 275 -5.27 7.69 5.26
N TYR A 276 -5.83 8.75 5.84
CA TYR A 276 -6.08 8.85 7.28
C TYR A 276 -7.01 7.75 7.82
N MET A 277 -7.92 7.22 7.00
CA MET A 277 -8.82 6.12 7.38
C MET A 277 -8.11 4.77 7.46
N LEU A 278 -6.97 4.64 6.80
CA LEU A 278 -6.13 3.44 6.77
C LEU A 278 -5.12 3.40 7.92
N LEU A 279 -4.96 4.51 8.65
CA LEU A 279 -4.04 4.60 9.76
C LEU A 279 -4.77 4.31 11.08
N GLY A 280 -4.90 3.03 11.43
CA GLY A 280 -5.40 2.59 12.72
C GLY A 280 -4.32 2.56 13.80
N ARG A 281 -4.68 2.05 15.00
CA ARG A 281 -3.74 1.91 16.12
C ARG A 281 -2.66 0.86 15.85
N GLN A 282 -3.00 -0.20 15.11
CA GLN A 282 -2.06 -1.27 14.78
C GLN A 282 -1.00 -0.77 13.80
N GLU A 283 -1.42 -0.06 12.75
CA GLU A 283 -0.54 0.55 11.76
C GLU A 283 0.34 1.61 12.39
N THR A 284 -0.23 2.44 13.27
CA THR A 284 0.53 3.43 14.04
C THR A 284 1.57 2.75 14.94
N LYS A 285 1.21 1.66 15.62
CA LYS A 285 2.15 0.90 16.46
C LYS A 285 3.29 0.33 15.62
N ALA A 286 3.02 -0.20 14.43
CA ALA A 286 4.04 -0.70 13.51
C ALA A 286 5.01 0.42 13.07
N LEU A 287 4.50 1.63 12.78
CA LEU A 287 5.34 2.79 12.48
C LEU A 287 6.22 3.21 13.67
N ILE A 288 5.67 3.20 14.89
CA ILE A 288 6.40 3.49 16.14
C ILE A 288 7.51 2.45 16.36
N ASP A 289 7.21 1.17 16.18
CA ASP A 289 8.18 0.10 16.38
C ASP A 289 9.32 0.19 15.37
N HIS A 290 9.02 0.49 14.11
CA HIS A 290 10.04 0.76 13.10
C HIS A 290 10.89 2.01 13.44
N LEU A 291 10.26 3.09 13.91
CA LEU A 291 11.00 4.28 14.37
C LEU A 291 11.91 3.95 15.54
N LYS A 292 11.45 3.09 16.46
CA LYS A 292 12.21 2.70 17.67
C LYS A 292 13.52 1.99 17.34
N GLU A 293 13.62 1.28 16.22
CA GLU A 293 14.86 0.62 15.77
C GLU A 293 16.00 1.63 15.58
N SER A 294 15.70 2.82 15.07
CA SER A 294 16.70 3.87 14.79
C SER A 294 16.74 4.98 15.86
N TYR A 295 15.61 5.24 16.53
CA TYR A 295 15.44 6.34 17.49
C TYR A 295 14.80 5.86 18.80
N PRO A 296 15.41 4.89 19.53
CA PRO A 296 14.78 4.29 20.72
C PRO A 296 14.51 5.32 21.84
N VAL A 297 15.44 6.22 22.11
CA VAL A 297 15.31 7.25 23.15
C VAL A 297 14.13 8.18 22.87
N LEU A 298 13.99 8.63 21.62
CA LEU A 298 12.91 9.53 21.21
C LEU A 298 11.54 8.87 21.38
N VAL A 299 11.41 7.60 20.99
CA VAL A 299 10.15 6.86 21.15
C VAL A 299 9.80 6.66 22.60
N GLU A 300 10.78 6.33 23.47
CA GLU A 300 10.57 6.15 24.92
C GLU A 300 10.20 7.45 25.64
N GLU A 301 10.59 8.60 25.11
CA GLU A 301 10.22 9.92 25.64
C GLU A 301 8.79 10.33 25.33
N VAL A 302 8.18 9.77 24.26
CA VAL A 302 6.83 10.11 23.79
C VAL A 302 5.80 9.10 24.27
N THR A 303 6.08 7.80 24.14
CA THR A 303 5.09 6.74 24.39
C THR A 303 5.66 5.64 25.29
N PRO A 304 4.90 5.10 26.28
CA PRO A 304 3.46 5.33 26.51
C PRO A 304 3.11 6.61 27.26
N ASN A 305 4.08 7.34 27.78
CA ASN A 305 3.91 8.60 28.48
C ASN A 305 4.86 9.67 27.89
N PRO A 306 4.39 10.91 27.62
CA PRO A 306 3.08 11.47 27.96
C PRO A 306 1.92 11.08 27.01
N LEU A 307 2.19 10.49 25.83
CA LEU A 307 1.17 10.22 24.83
C LEU A 307 0.95 8.72 24.60
N SER A 308 -0.30 8.31 24.56
CA SER A 308 -0.69 6.95 24.14
C SER A 308 -0.57 6.78 22.63
N VAL A 309 -0.51 5.53 22.15
CA VAL A 309 -0.56 5.20 20.72
C VAL A 309 -1.80 5.80 20.05
N GLY A 310 -2.94 5.89 20.76
CA GLY A 310 -4.18 6.47 20.24
C GLY A 310 -4.11 7.98 20.03
N GLU A 311 -3.39 8.72 20.88
CA GLU A 311 -3.17 10.17 20.70
C GLU A 311 -2.20 10.42 19.56
N ILE A 312 -1.13 9.66 19.46
CA ILE A 312 -0.19 9.72 18.34
C ILE A 312 -0.91 9.41 17.03
N GLN A 313 -1.74 8.35 17.00
CA GLN A 313 -2.54 7.99 15.83
C GLN A 313 -3.43 9.14 15.36
N LYS A 314 -4.10 9.84 16.27
CA LYS A 314 -4.95 11.00 15.92
C LYS A 314 -4.14 12.14 15.32
N VAL A 315 -2.97 12.47 15.88
CA VAL A 315 -2.09 13.51 15.32
C VAL A 315 -1.64 13.13 13.90
N LEU A 316 -1.17 11.90 13.71
CA LEU A 316 -0.74 11.44 12.40
C LEU A 316 -1.91 11.39 11.38
N ALA A 317 -3.08 10.95 11.81
CA ALA A 317 -4.29 10.94 10.98
C ALA A 317 -4.74 12.35 10.59
N ASN A 318 -4.68 13.31 11.51
CA ASN A 318 -4.99 14.72 11.23
C ASN A 318 -4.03 15.31 10.18
N LEU A 319 -2.74 15.02 10.26
CA LEU A 319 -1.76 15.43 9.25
C LEU A 319 -2.10 14.85 7.88
N LEU A 320 -2.38 13.55 7.79
CA LEU A 320 -2.77 12.87 6.55
C LEU A 320 -4.09 13.39 5.98
N LYS A 321 -5.07 13.72 6.82
CA LYS A 321 -6.35 14.30 6.40
C LYS A 321 -6.20 15.63 5.68
N GLU A 322 -5.13 16.37 6.01
CA GLU A 322 -4.76 17.61 5.35
C GLU A 322 -3.64 17.43 4.31
N ASN A 323 -3.44 16.20 3.80
CA ASN A 323 -2.41 15.85 2.80
C ASN A 323 -0.98 16.21 3.23
N VAL A 324 -0.70 16.24 4.52
CA VAL A 324 0.66 16.43 5.06
C VAL A 324 1.29 15.06 5.27
N SER A 325 2.38 14.80 4.56
CA SER A 325 3.11 13.53 4.68
C SER A 325 3.72 13.34 6.06
N ILE A 326 3.51 12.16 6.64
CA ILE A 326 4.07 11.78 7.94
C ILE A 326 5.42 11.04 7.81
N ARG A 327 6.01 11.00 6.61
CA ARG A 327 7.28 10.29 6.35
C ARG A 327 8.42 10.75 7.25
N LYS A 328 8.40 12.00 7.70
CA LYS A 328 9.38 12.55 8.63
C LYS A 328 9.01 12.31 10.09
N LEU A 329 8.68 11.05 10.43
CA LEU A 329 8.31 10.65 11.80
C LEU A 329 9.27 11.16 12.88
N PRO A 330 10.62 11.16 12.73
CA PRO A 330 11.51 11.69 13.74
C PRO A 330 11.19 13.14 14.12
N ILE A 331 10.96 14.03 13.15
CA ILE A 331 10.63 15.45 13.38
C ILE A 331 9.29 15.59 14.11
N ILE A 332 8.30 14.79 13.70
CA ILE A 332 6.99 14.78 14.36
C ILE A 332 7.15 14.32 15.82
N PHE A 333 7.91 13.25 16.06
CA PHE A 333 8.11 12.71 17.41
C PHE A 333 8.92 13.65 18.30
N GLU A 334 9.93 14.36 17.78
CA GLU A 334 10.62 15.42 18.51
C GLU A 334 9.64 16.49 18.98
N THR A 335 8.75 16.94 18.10
CA THR A 335 7.70 17.89 18.46
C THR A 335 6.75 17.33 19.52
N LEU A 336 6.36 16.06 19.38
CA LEU A 336 5.49 15.40 20.37
C LEU A 336 6.18 15.21 21.72
N ALA A 337 7.50 14.97 21.77
CA ALA A 337 8.28 14.89 22.99
C ALA A 337 8.32 16.24 23.72
N ASP A 338 8.49 17.33 22.98
CA ASP A 338 8.57 18.69 23.55
C ASP A 338 7.21 19.18 24.07
N TYR A 339 6.16 19.03 23.28
CA TYR A 339 4.84 19.60 23.57
C TYR A 339 3.86 18.63 24.24
N GLY A 340 4.05 17.33 24.14
CA GLY A 340 3.18 16.33 24.78
C GLY A 340 3.16 16.40 26.30
N LYS A 341 4.22 16.93 26.90
CA LYS A 341 4.29 17.21 28.36
C LYS A 341 3.45 18.43 28.76
N LEU A 342 3.14 19.31 27.82
CA LEU A 342 2.39 20.55 28.06
C LEU A 342 0.88 20.36 27.75
N THR A 343 0.55 19.54 26.77
CA THR A 343 -0.83 19.29 26.36
C THR A 343 -0.98 17.91 25.74
N THR A 344 -2.14 17.28 25.94
CA THR A 344 -2.58 16.05 25.27
C THR A 344 -3.67 16.31 24.23
N ASP A 345 -4.00 17.59 23.99
CA ASP A 345 -4.92 17.98 22.91
C ASP A 345 -4.30 17.66 21.56
N THR A 346 -4.86 16.66 20.89
CA THR A 346 -4.34 16.12 19.62
C THR A 346 -4.42 17.13 18.47
N ASP A 347 -5.38 18.04 18.50
CA ASP A 347 -5.55 19.07 17.48
C ASP A 347 -4.46 20.13 17.63
N LEU A 348 -4.18 20.54 18.86
CA LEU A 348 -3.10 21.48 19.16
C LEU A 348 -1.72 20.87 18.89
N LEU A 349 -1.52 19.58 19.24
CA LEU A 349 -0.29 18.86 18.91
C LEU A 349 -0.09 18.74 17.38
N THR A 350 -1.18 18.59 16.63
CA THR A 350 -1.13 18.60 15.17
C THR A 350 -0.62 19.95 14.63
N GLU A 351 -1.09 21.07 15.18
CA GLU A 351 -0.62 22.41 14.80
C GLU A 351 0.89 22.58 15.07
N TYR A 352 1.39 22.12 16.23
CA TYR A 352 2.84 22.14 16.52
C TYR A 352 3.62 21.26 15.55
N ALA A 353 3.12 20.05 15.25
CA ALA A 353 3.75 19.15 14.26
C ALA A 353 3.79 19.80 12.87
N ARG A 354 2.73 20.49 12.44
CA ARG A 354 2.68 21.24 11.18
C ARG A 354 3.74 22.35 11.14
N GLN A 355 3.92 23.10 12.22
CA GLN A 355 4.98 24.12 12.31
C GLN A 355 6.37 23.53 12.14
N SER A 356 6.66 22.39 12.77
CA SER A 356 7.97 21.73 12.61
C SER A 356 8.17 21.15 11.20
N LEU A 357 7.09 20.91 10.46
CA LEU A 357 7.09 20.47 9.06
C LEU A 357 6.99 21.64 8.05
N ALA A 358 7.16 22.89 8.49
CA ALA A 358 7.00 24.10 7.68
C ALA A 358 7.71 24.01 6.32
N ARG A 359 8.96 23.57 6.29
CA ARG A 359 9.71 23.38 5.03
C ARG A 359 9.05 22.41 4.07
N GLN A 360 8.50 21.31 4.58
CA GLN A 360 7.82 20.30 3.77
C GLN A 360 6.49 20.84 3.23
N ILE A 361 5.70 21.50 4.09
CA ILE A 361 4.40 22.08 3.74
C ILE A 361 4.58 23.21 2.73
N THR A 362 5.53 24.12 2.98
CA THR A 362 5.82 25.21 2.04
C THR A 362 6.24 24.67 0.68
N ALA A 363 7.15 23.68 0.62
CA ALA A 363 7.63 23.11 -0.64
C ALA A 363 6.52 22.42 -1.46
N GLN A 364 5.42 21.99 -0.83
CA GLN A 364 4.29 21.36 -1.51
C GLN A 364 3.48 22.37 -2.33
N TYR A 365 3.42 23.62 -1.90
CA TYR A 365 2.56 24.65 -2.48
C TYR A 365 3.32 25.79 -3.15
N ALA A 366 4.60 26.02 -2.81
CA ALA A 366 5.41 27.05 -3.42
C ALA A 366 5.92 26.60 -4.80
N GLN A 367 5.83 27.49 -5.79
CA GLN A 367 6.39 27.33 -7.12
C GLN A 367 7.46 28.40 -7.34
N ASP A 368 8.64 27.99 -7.77
CA ASP A 368 9.77 28.91 -8.03
C ASP A 368 10.10 29.89 -6.89
N GLY A 369 9.93 29.44 -5.63
CA GLY A 369 10.16 30.26 -4.45
C GLY A 369 9.04 31.26 -4.10
N GLN A 370 7.93 31.23 -4.85
CA GLN A 370 6.76 32.06 -4.60
C GLN A 370 5.54 31.21 -4.18
N LEU A 371 4.78 31.74 -3.25
CA LEU A 371 3.55 31.14 -2.77
C LEU A 371 2.38 32.11 -3.01
N LYS A 372 1.50 31.74 -3.94
CA LYS A 372 0.26 32.49 -4.21
C LYS A 372 -0.81 32.08 -3.22
N VAL A 373 -1.39 33.03 -2.49
CA VAL A 373 -2.33 32.76 -1.42
C VAL A 373 -3.54 33.67 -1.45
N ILE A 374 -4.64 33.17 -0.92
CA ILE A 374 -5.81 33.94 -0.53
C ILE A 374 -5.64 34.28 0.96
N THR A 375 -5.49 35.54 1.29
CA THR A 375 -5.34 36.01 2.68
C THR A 375 -6.70 36.18 3.35
N VAL A 376 -6.70 36.16 4.69
CA VAL A 376 -7.92 36.40 5.50
C VAL A 376 -7.83 37.79 6.12
N SER A 377 -8.91 38.59 6.06
CA SER A 377 -8.92 39.91 6.66
C SER A 377 -8.89 39.86 8.17
N GLY A 378 -8.22 40.80 8.82
CA GLY A 378 -8.15 40.89 10.28
C GLY A 378 -9.51 40.95 10.98
N LYS A 379 -10.57 41.44 10.30
CA LYS A 379 -11.95 41.43 10.78
C LYS A 379 -12.48 39.98 10.89
N VAL A 380 -12.27 39.17 9.85
CA VAL A 380 -12.69 37.75 9.82
C VAL A 380 -11.85 36.94 10.82
N GLU A 381 -10.53 37.14 10.90
CA GLU A 381 -9.67 36.49 11.87
C GLU A 381 -10.14 36.76 13.29
N LYS A 382 -10.45 38.00 13.62
CA LYS A 382 -10.96 38.40 14.93
C LYS A 382 -12.30 37.75 15.26
N LEU A 383 -13.22 37.69 14.32
CA LEU A 383 -14.54 37.05 14.51
C LEU A 383 -14.41 35.56 14.80
N ILE A 384 -13.52 34.87 14.09
CA ILE A 384 -13.22 33.42 14.34
C ILE A 384 -12.57 33.27 15.69
N ALA A 385 -11.56 34.09 16.01
CA ALA A 385 -10.85 34.01 17.28
C ALA A 385 -11.77 34.27 18.50
N ASP A 386 -12.64 35.26 18.42
CA ASP A 386 -13.60 35.59 19.47
C ASP A 386 -14.70 34.51 19.61
N GLY A 387 -14.96 33.75 18.56
CA GLY A 387 -15.90 32.62 18.55
C GLY A 387 -15.34 31.31 19.13
N ILE A 388 -14.05 31.23 19.45
CA ILE A 388 -13.42 30.01 20.00
C ILE A 388 -13.83 29.85 21.46
N GLN A 389 -14.57 28.78 21.77
CA GLN A 389 -14.95 28.40 23.11
C GLN A 389 -13.98 27.34 23.65
N ARG A 390 -13.42 27.59 24.83
CA ARG A 390 -12.51 26.65 25.52
C ARG A 390 -13.28 25.88 26.56
N THR A 391 -13.22 24.55 26.50
CA THR A 391 -13.87 23.66 27.45
C THR A 391 -12.87 22.62 27.98
N GLU A 392 -13.23 21.93 29.05
CA GLU A 392 -12.44 20.82 29.60
C GLU A 392 -12.30 19.64 28.61
N HIS A 393 -13.16 19.53 27.61
CA HIS A 393 -13.17 18.46 26.61
C HIS A 393 -12.55 18.86 25.26
N GLY A 394 -11.95 20.05 25.18
CA GLY A 394 -11.33 20.59 23.97
C GLY A 394 -11.92 21.95 23.58
N ASN A 395 -11.39 22.49 22.48
CA ASN A 395 -11.82 23.79 21.95
C ASN A 395 -12.74 23.58 20.75
N TYR A 396 -13.77 24.39 20.64
CA TYR A 396 -14.66 24.37 19.47
C TYR A 396 -15.04 25.78 19.04
N LEU A 397 -15.36 25.89 17.75
CA LEU A 397 -15.80 27.18 17.18
C LEU A 397 -17.32 27.33 17.33
N SER A 398 -17.76 28.41 17.96
CA SER A 398 -19.17 28.80 18.09
C SER A 398 -19.35 30.18 17.45
N LEU A 399 -19.84 30.18 16.22
CA LEU A 399 -20.18 31.40 15.48
C LEU A 399 -21.67 31.40 15.15
N ASP A 400 -22.20 32.59 14.95
CA ASP A 400 -23.55 32.78 14.37
C ASP A 400 -23.58 32.11 12.98
N PRO A 401 -24.60 31.27 12.69
CA PRO A 401 -24.70 30.59 11.39
C PRO A 401 -24.65 31.56 10.19
N SER A 402 -25.20 32.75 10.33
CA SER A 402 -25.19 33.77 9.28
C SER A 402 -23.78 34.33 9.01
N VAL A 403 -22.96 34.43 10.05
CA VAL A 403 -21.55 34.86 9.93
C VAL A 403 -20.72 33.74 9.31
N SER A 404 -20.91 32.48 9.77
CA SER A 404 -20.24 31.33 9.20
C SER A 404 -20.53 31.19 7.70
N GLN A 405 -21.79 31.35 7.30
CA GLN A 405 -22.22 31.28 5.91
C GLN A 405 -21.54 32.39 5.06
N LYS A 406 -21.51 33.63 5.54
CA LYS A 406 -20.83 34.73 4.83
C LYS A 406 -19.34 34.48 4.65
N ILE A 407 -18.68 33.91 5.65
CA ILE A 407 -17.26 33.57 5.52
C ILE A 407 -17.07 32.49 4.45
N VAL A 408 -17.87 31.41 4.46
CA VAL A 408 -17.82 30.36 3.45
C VAL A 408 -18.12 30.88 2.05
N GLU A 409 -19.10 31.74 1.88
CA GLU A 409 -19.44 32.40 0.60
C GLU A 409 -18.28 33.27 0.09
N SER A 410 -17.64 34.04 1.00
CA SER A 410 -16.46 34.82 0.64
C SER A 410 -15.28 33.93 0.22
N VAL A 411 -15.06 32.80 0.91
CA VAL A 411 -14.06 31.83 0.51
C VAL A 411 -14.40 31.26 -0.87
N ALA A 412 -15.65 30.86 -1.11
CA ALA A 412 -16.10 30.32 -2.39
C ALA A 412 -15.77 31.26 -3.56
N GLN A 413 -16.13 32.53 -3.42
CA GLN A 413 -15.85 33.55 -4.45
C GLN A 413 -14.35 33.71 -4.74
N GLN A 414 -13.51 33.68 -3.70
CA GLN A 414 -12.05 33.81 -3.90
C GLN A 414 -11.45 32.58 -4.51
N VAL A 415 -11.88 31.37 -4.09
CA VAL A 415 -11.43 30.10 -4.65
C VAL A 415 -11.80 30.00 -6.12
N GLU A 416 -13.03 30.30 -6.50
CA GLU A 416 -13.49 30.32 -7.89
C GLU A 416 -12.67 31.32 -8.73
N ARG A 417 -12.45 32.52 -8.22
CA ARG A 417 -11.63 33.52 -8.90
C ARG A 417 -10.20 33.08 -9.16
N VAL A 418 -9.55 32.41 -8.20
CA VAL A 418 -8.19 31.92 -8.35
C VAL A 418 -8.16 30.72 -9.31
N SER A 419 -9.16 29.85 -9.25
CA SER A 419 -9.26 28.67 -10.15
C SER A 419 -9.39 29.12 -11.63
N LEU A 420 -10.12 30.19 -11.91
CA LEU A 420 -10.21 30.77 -13.27
C LEU A 420 -8.85 31.25 -13.81
N THR A 421 -7.87 31.52 -12.94
CA THR A 421 -6.49 31.87 -13.37
C THR A 421 -5.59 30.67 -13.60
N GLY A 422 -6.11 29.44 -13.49
CA GLY A 422 -5.33 28.21 -13.59
C GLY A 422 -4.37 27.95 -12.42
N SER A 423 -4.53 28.67 -11.30
CA SER A 423 -3.71 28.54 -10.10
C SER A 423 -4.44 27.74 -9.02
N SER A 424 -3.71 26.93 -8.24
CA SER A 424 -4.27 26.26 -7.08
C SER A 424 -4.56 27.26 -5.97
N ALA A 425 -5.78 27.22 -5.41
CA ALA A 425 -6.17 28.09 -4.32
C ALA A 425 -5.55 27.59 -2.99
N VAL A 426 -4.80 28.44 -2.30
CA VAL A 426 -4.22 28.19 -0.97
C VAL A 426 -4.66 29.33 -0.06
N ILE A 427 -5.25 29.02 1.09
CA ILE A 427 -5.66 30.04 2.07
C ILE A 427 -4.57 30.21 3.12
N LEU A 428 -4.23 31.47 3.46
CA LEU A 428 -3.25 31.82 4.48
C LEU A 428 -3.91 32.65 5.57
N CYS A 429 -3.75 32.23 6.81
CA CYS A 429 -4.34 32.92 7.97
C CYS A 429 -3.41 32.83 9.20
N SER A 430 -3.84 33.49 10.31
CA SER A 430 -3.12 33.41 11.55
C SER A 430 -3.16 31.99 12.18
N PRO A 431 -2.09 31.56 12.90
CA PRO A 431 -2.03 30.24 13.54
C PRO A 431 -3.18 29.99 14.52
N ALA A 432 -3.67 31.05 15.17
CA ALA A 432 -4.73 30.93 16.18
C ALA A 432 -6.08 30.46 15.63
N ILE A 433 -6.34 30.70 14.34
CA ILE A 433 -7.64 30.39 13.72
C ILE A 433 -7.56 29.29 12.66
N ARG A 434 -6.35 28.87 12.25
CA ARG A 434 -6.13 27.99 11.10
C ARG A 434 -6.99 26.74 11.15
N MET A 435 -6.93 25.97 12.23
CA MET A 435 -7.65 24.70 12.32
C MET A 435 -9.17 24.90 12.30
N TYR A 436 -9.67 25.98 12.92
CA TYR A 436 -11.10 26.28 12.93
C TYR A 436 -11.62 26.73 11.57
N LEU A 437 -10.82 27.53 10.86
CA LEU A 437 -11.14 27.92 9.49
C LEU A 437 -11.13 26.68 8.58
N ARG A 438 -10.14 25.78 8.72
CA ARG A 438 -10.10 24.52 7.97
C ARG A 438 -11.34 23.68 8.24
N GLN A 439 -11.70 23.44 9.50
CA GLN A 439 -12.90 22.68 9.88
C GLN A 439 -14.20 23.29 9.32
N MET A 440 -14.28 24.61 9.23
CA MET A 440 -15.44 25.32 8.69
C MET A 440 -15.61 25.08 7.19
N ILE A 441 -14.49 25.10 6.43
CA ILE A 441 -14.54 25.07 4.97
C ILE A 441 -14.36 23.67 4.38
N GLU A 442 -13.83 22.68 5.12
CA GLU A 442 -13.49 21.35 4.60
C GLU A 442 -14.66 20.59 3.95
N ARG A 443 -15.89 20.86 4.40
CA ARG A 443 -17.10 20.23 3.85
C ARG A 443 -17.45 20.74 2.46
N PHE A 444 -17.05 21.97 2.14
CA PHE A 444 -17.37 22.65 0.87
C PHE A 444 -16.16 22.63 -0.08
N PHE A 445 -14.97 22.76 0.49
CA PHE A 445 -13.72 22.85 -0.26
C PHE A 445 -12.66 21.89 0.32
N PRO A 446 -12.86 20.57 0.22
CA PRO A 446 -11.95 19.59 0.80
C PRO A 446 -10.53 19.67 0.22
N GLN A 447 -10.40 20.13 -1.04
CA GLN A 447 -9.12 20.22 -1.75
C GLN A 447 -8.35 21.53 -1.46
N VAL A 448 -8.98 22.54 -0.83
CA VAL A 448 -8.34 23.82 -0.57
C VAL A 448 -7.53 23.78 0.74
N PRO A 449 -6.20 23.83 0.71
CA PRO A 449 -5.40 23.85 1.90
C PRO A 449 -5.51 25.19 2.64
N VAL A 450 -5.49 25.10 3.98
CA VAL A 450 -5.40 26.26 4.86
C VAL A 450 -4.05 26.21 5.57
N LEU A 451 -3.21 27.20 5.32
CA LEU A 451 -1.88 27.35 5.94
C LEU A 451 -1.88 28.47 6.98
N SER A 452 -0.99 28.37 7.95
CA SER A 452 -0.71 29.46 8.87
C SER A 452 0.62 30.13 8.54
N TYR A 453 0.81 31.38 8.99
CA TYR A 453 2.09 32.08 8.82
C TYR A 453 3.27 31.35 9.44
N ASN A 454 3.06 30.53 10.47
CA ASN A 454 4.10 29.73 11.14
C ASN A 454 4.51 28.48 10.33
N GLU A 455 3.74 28.11 9.31
CA GLU A 455 4.04 26.98 8.42
C GLU A 455 4.79 27.42 7.16
N LEU A 456 5.15 28.69 7.06
CA LEU A 456 5.89 29.22 5.93
C LEU A 456 7.39 29.28 6.23
N GLU A 457 8.19 28.90 5.25
CA GLU A 457 9.65 29.06 5.29
C GLU A 457 10.03 30.52 5.04
N ALA A 458 11.03 31.03 5.78
CA ALA A 458 11.37 32.45 5.78
C ALA A 458 11.85 33.01 4.41
N ASN A 459 12.29 32.13 3.52
CA ASN A 459 12.84 32.46 2.20
C ASN A 459 11.80 32.41 1.05
N VAL A 460 10.52 32.18 1.39
CA VAL A 460 9.44 32.10 0.38
C VAL A 460 8.71 33.44 0.29
N GLU A 461 8.60 33.94 -0.94
CA GLU A 461 7.84 35.17 -1.21
C GLU A 461 6.34 34.87 -1.27
N VAL A 462 5.57 35.53 -0.41
CA VAL A 462 4.10 35.36 -0.34
C VAL A 462 3.42 36.42 -1.17
N GLN A 463 2.67 35.97 -2.18
CA GLN A 463 1.87 36.84 -3.04
C GLN A 463 0.38 36.64 -2.76
N SER A 464 -0.29 37.70 -2.29
CA SER A 464 -1.74 37.68 -2.09
C SER A 464 -2.46 37.83 -3.44
N THR A 465 -3.27 36.84 -3.78
CA THR A 465 -4.09 36.78 -4.99
C THR A 465 -5.58 37.06 -4.70
N GLY A 466 -5.96 37.05 -3.43
CA GLY A 466 -7.34 37.28 -2.99
C GLY A 466 -7.42 37.63 -1.52
N LEU A 467 -8.57 38.12 -1.08
CA LEU A 467 -8.83 38.46 0.32
C LEU A 467 -10.22 37.96 0.74
N VAL A 468 -10.26 37.09 1.72
CA VAL A 468 -11.51 36.69 2.40
C VAL A 468 -11.92 37.80 3.34
N ASN A 469 -13.04 38.44 3.06
CA ASN A 469 -13.59 39.51 3.86
C ASN A 469 -15.13 39.45 3.92
N ILE A 470 -15.69 39.90 5.01
CA ILE A 470 -17.14 40.09 5.19
C ILE A 470 -17.42 41.55 5.49
N GLU A 471 -18.34 42.11 4.77
CA GLU A 471 -18.82 43.48 4.96
C GLU A 471 -19.63 43.64 6.26
#